data_14014612228653feaee25e58b7e533a3
#
_entry.id   14014612228653feaee25e58b7e533a3
#
_cell.length_a   1.000
_cell.length_b   1.000
_cell.length_c   1.000
_cell.angle_alpha   90.00
_cell.angle_beta   90.00
_cell.angle_gamma   90.00
#
_symmetry.space_group_name_H-M   'P 1'
#
loop_
_entity.id
_entity.type
_entity.pdbx_description
1 polymer ?
#
loop_
_entity_poly.entity_id
_entity_poly.type
_entity_poly.pdbx_seq_one_letter_code
_entity_poly.pdbx_strand_id
1 'polypeptide(L)'
;QMAFLEIVSKLNALTASINIVPESRNPNYNVFVGPRSELSKINPYFFVDSINTQGLVQVWKNNNNDSAQYARAMVINDSIGAIRFQEIRNILQEEITQGLGLLNDSYKYPESIFYELQGSNDIMSPLDRKIIYMMYDNNVKAGFTESQTRAIFSN
;
A
#
# COMPACT_ATOMS: atom_id res chain seq x y z
N GLN A 1 15.90 4.54 0.13
CA GLN A 1 15.97 3.53 1.21
C GLN A 1 15.43 4.07 2.53
N MET A 2 15.78 5.31 2.97
CA MET A 2 15.25 5.88 4.23
C MET A 2 13.73 5.99 4.25
N ALA A 3 13.10 6.55 3.21
CA ALA A 3 11.64 6.67 3.14
C ALA A 3 10.92 5.32 3.29
N PHE A 4 11.42 4.26 2.66
CA PHE A 4 10.88 2.92 2.80
C PHE A 4 10.92 2.41 4.26
N LEU A 5 12.05 2.57 4.94
CA LEU A 5 12.20 2.14 6.34
C LEU A 5 11.31 2.94 7.30
N GLU A 6 11.11 4.24 7.04
CA GLU A 6 10.17 5.07 7.80
C GLU A 6 8.71 4.59 7.62
N ILE A 7 8.31 4.27 6.38
CA ILE A 7 6.97 3.74 6.09
C ILE A 7 6.77 2.40 6.81
N VAL A 8 7.73 1.48 6.70
CA VAL A 8 7.69 0.18 7.38
C VAL A 8 7.57 0.36 8.90
N SER A 9 8.35 1.26 9.48
CA SER A 9 8.29 1.56 10.92
C SER A 9 6.93 2.08 11.35
N LYS A 10 6.33 3.00 10.56
CA LYS A 10 4.98 3.53 10.83
C LYS A 10 3.92 2.42 10.76
N LEU A 11 3.99 1.56 9.75
CA LEU A 11 3.04 0.45 9.57
C LEU A 11 3.16 -0.56 10.71
N ASN A 12 4.38 -0.96 11.09
CA ASN A 12 4.59 -1.86 12.21
C ASN A 12 4.08 -1.29 13.56
N ALA A 13 4.10 0.03 13.71
CA ALA A 13 3.53 0.67 14.90
C ALA A 13 1.99 0.65 14.93
N LEU A 14 1.33 0.42 13.79
CA LEU A 14 -0.13 0.39 13.65
C LEU A 14 -0.70 -1.02 13.58
N THR A 15 0.11 -2.03 13.26
CA THR A 15 -0.34 -3.41 13.05
C THR A 15 -0.03 -4.28 14.27
N ALA A 16 -1.03 -5.04 14.76
CA ALA A 16 -0.86 -5.95 15.89
C ALA A 16 -0.58 -7.39 15.47
N SER A 17 -1.13 -7.82 14.33
CA SER A 17 -1.10 -9.22 13.87
C SER A 17 -0.02 -9.53 12.83
N ILE A 18 0.69 -8.52 12.32
CA ILE A 18 1.80 -8.68 11.38
C ILE A 18 3.02 -7.87 11.82
N ASN A 19 4.19 -8.30 11.35
CA ASN A 19 5.44 -7.54 11.48
C ASN A 19 6.14 -7.52 10.11
N ILE A 20 6.29 -6.33 9.54
CA ILE A 20 6.94 -6.11 8.25
C ILE A 20 8.44 -6.04 8.48
N VAL A 21 9.17 -7.01 7.94
CA VAL A 21 10.62 -7.10 8.05
C VAL A 21 11.24 -6.93 6.67
N PRO A 22 12.14 -5.96 6.45
CA PRO A 22 12.88 -5.85 5.20
C PRO A 22 13.71 -7.11 4.93
N GLU A 23 13.49 -7.76 3.79
CA GLU A 23 14.16 -8.99 3.38
C GLU A 23 14.61 -8.88 1.92
N SER A 24 15.80 -9.37 1.60
CA SER A 24 16.38 -9.28 0.26
C SER A 24 16.41 -10.62 -0.50
N ARG A 25 16.26 -11.75 0.19
CA ARG A 25 16.49 -13.07 -0.44
C ARG A 25 15.23 -13.75 -0.95
N ASN A 26 14.14 -13.65 -0.24
CA ASN A 26 12.88 -14.29 -0.63
C ASN A 26 11.69 -13.52 -0.05
N PRO A 27 11.49 -12.25 -0.44
CA PRO A 27 10.41 -11.45 0.09
C PRO A 27 9.06 -11.95 -0.41
N ASN A 28 8.06 -11.92 0.45
CA ASN A 28 6.67 -12.12 0.05
C ASN A 28 5.98 -10.82 -0.39
N TYR A 29 6.66 -9.68 -0.23
CA TYR A 29 6.24 -8.39 -0.75
C TYR A 29 7.43 -7.69 -1.43
N ASN A 30 7.35 -7.51 -2.74
CA ASN A 30 8.37 -6.79 -3.51
C ASN A 30 7.96 -5.33 -3.75
N VAL A 31 8.90 -4.42 -3.52
CA VAL A 31 8.72 -2.99 -3.80
C VAL A 31 9.77 -2.56 -4.83
N PHE A 32 9.30 -2.08 -5.98
CA PHE A 32 10.13 -1.59 -7.07
C PHE A 32 9.93 -0.08 -7.23
N VAL A 33 11.02 0.67 -7.21
CA VAL A 33 11.02 2.10 -7.50
C VAL A 33 12.01 2.33 -8.64
N GLY A 34 11.55 2.87 -9.74
CA GLY A 34 12.38 3.03 -10.92
C GLY A 34 11.72 3.81 -12.04
N PRO A 35 12.46 4.08 -13.13
CA PRO A 35 11.88 4.71 -14.29
C PRO A 35 10.85 3.79 -14.97
N ARG A 36 9.83 4.39 -15.58
CA ARG A 36 8.77 3.69 -16.30
C ARG A 36 9.32 2.64 -17.28
N SER A 37 10.40 2.98 -17.99
CA SER A 37 11.05 2.09 -18.94
C SER A 37 11.59 0.80 -18.32
N GLU A 38 12.01 0.82 -17.07
CA GLU A 38 12.46 -0.39 -16.36
C GLU A 38 11.29 -1.14 -15.73
N LEU A 39 10.35 -0.41 -15.14
CA LEU A 39 9.17 -1.04 -14.52
C LEU A 39 8.27 -1.72 -15.56
N SER A 40 8.17 -1.19 -16.77
CA SER A 40 7.42 -1.81 -17.88
C SER A 40 7.99 -3.17 -18.32
N LYS A 41 9.26 -3.46 -18.04
CA LYS A 41 9.84 -4.79 -18.27
C LYS A 41 9.33 -5.82 -17.23
N ILE A 42 8.95 -5.35 -16.06
CA ILE A 42 8.39 -6.18 -14.97
C ILE A 42 6.89 -6.44 -15.21
N ASN A 43 6.16 -5.40 -15.65
CA ASN A 43 4.74 -5.48 -15.96
C ASN A 43 4.40 -4.67 -17.23
N PRO A 44 4.52 -5.26 -18.43
CA PRO A 44 4.27 -4.56 -19.68
C PRO A 44 2.83 -4.05 -19.83
N TYR A 45 1.85 -4.79 -19.35
CA TYR A 45 0.44 -4.44 -19.53
C TYR A 45 0.03 -3.20 -18.75
N PHE A 46 0.65 -2.96 -17.62
CA PHE A 46 0.33 -1.84 -16.76
C PHE A 46 0.72 -0.48 -17.36
N PHE A 47 1.83 -0.43 -18.09
CA PHE A 47 2.38 0.83 -18.60
C PHE A 47 1.95 1.21 -20.01
N VAL A 48 1.19 0.35 -20.69
CA VAL A 48 0.73 0.62 -22.07
C VAL A 48 -0.49 1.55 -22.06
N ASP A 49 -1.39 1.43 -21.10
CA ASP A 49 -2.71 2.08 -21.14
C ASP A 49 -2.88 3.29 -20.22
N SER A 50 -1.89 3.65 -19.40
CA SER A 50 -2.06 4.72 -18.43
C SER A 50 -0.84 5.63 -18.29
N ILE A 51 -0.81 6.70 -19.08
CA ILE A 51 0.21 7.75 -19.01
C ILE A 51 0.21 8.45 -17.64
N ASN A 52 -0.92 8.46 -16.94
CA ASN A 52 -1.10 9.15 -15.65
C ASN A 52 -0.80 8.29 -14.43
N THR A 53 -0.70 6.98 -14.57
CA THR A 53 -0.43 6.10 -13.44
C THR A 53 1.01 6.25 -12.97
N GLN A 54 1.20 6.56 -11.70
CA GLN A 54 2.49 6.77 -11.05
C GLN A 54 2.89 5.64 -10.12
N GLY A 55 1.89 4.89 -9.61
CA GLY A 55 2.07 3.73 -8.77
C GLY A 55 1.15 2.59 -9.17
N LEU A 56 1.46 1.39 -8.74
CA LEU A 56 0.62 0.20 -8.89
C LEU A 56 0.94 -0.81 -7.81
N VAL A 57 -0.09 -1.38 -7.24
CA VAL A 57 0.02 -2.57 -6.41
C VAL A 57 -0.69 -3.76 -7.04
N GLN A 58 -0.12 -4.93 -6.86
CA GLN A 58 -0.73 -6.21 -7.20
C GLN A 58 -0.63 -7.14 -5.99
N VAL A 59 -1.72 -7.77 -5.62
CA VAL A 59 -1.78 -8.72 -4.50
C VAL A 59 -2.29 -10.06 -5.00
N TRP A 60 -1.56 -11.11 -4.70
CA TRP A 60 -1.96 -12.50 -4.93
C TRP A 60 -2.40 -13.12 -3.63
N LYS A 61 -3.61 -13.60 -3.59
CA LYS A 61 -4.22 -14.16 -2.39
C LYS A 61 -4.38 -15.67 -2.48
N ASN A 62 -4.46 -16.29 -1.32
CA ASN A 62 -4.80 -17.70 -1.19
C ASN A 62 -6.31 -17.90 -1.46
N ASN A 63 -6.64 -18.77 -2.39
CA ASN A 63 -8.01 -19.03 -2.77
C ASN A 63 -8.86 -19.71 -1.66
N ASN A 64 -8.22 -20.27 -0.64
CA ASN A 64 -8.92 -21.00 0.42
C ASN A 64 -9.34 -20.10 1.59
N ASN A 65 -8.64 -18.99 1.84
CA ASN A 65 -8.87 -18.16 3.02
C ASN A 65 -8.70 -16.66 2.77
N ASP A 66 -8.60 -16.23 1.50
CA ASP A 66 -8.40 -14.83 1.09
C ASP A 66 -7.18 -14.10 1.69
N SER A 67 -6.27 -14.81 2.37
CA SER A 67 -5.06 -14.19 2.89
C SER A 67 -4.10 -13.79 1.75
N ALA A 68 -3.49 -12.61 1.86
CA ALA A 68 -2.43 -12.20 0.95
C ALA A 68 -1.21 -13.13 1.12
N GLN A 69 -0.76 -13.74 0.02
CA GLN A 69 0.42 -14.60 -0.01
C GLN A 69 1.65 -13.88 -0.56
N TYR A 70 1.42 -13.04 -1.55
CA TYR A 70 2.44 -12.29 -2.24
C TYR A 70 1.90 -10.94 -2.68
N ALA A 71 2.72 -9.92 -2.61
CA ALA A 71 2.38 -8.60 -3.12
C ALA A 71 3.55 -7.98 -3.91
N ARG A 72 3.20 -7.05 -4.79
CA ARG A 72 4.17 -6.26 -5.55
C ARG A 72 3.66 -4.83 -5.65
N ALA A 73 4.46 -3.87 -5.19
CA ALA A 73 4.27 -2.45 -5.44
C ALA A 73 5.30 -1.96 -6.46
N MET A 74 4.89 -1.09 -7.36
CA MET A 74 5.74 -0.44 -8.35
C MET A 74 5.47 1.05 -8.35
N VAL A 75 6.51 1.86 -8.19
CA VAL A 75 6.41 3.34 -8.13
C VAL A 75 7.36 3.96 -9.15
N ILE A 76 6.84 4.84 -9.99
CA ILE A 76 7.59 5.51 -11.05
C ILE A 76 8.37 6.69 -10.48
N ASN A 77 9.65 6.81 -10.87
CA ASN A 77 10.53 7.91 -10.47
C ASN A 77 11.13 8.68 -11.66
N ASP A 78 10.48 8.72 -12.82
CA ASP A 78 10.99 9.33 -14.06
C ASP A 78 11.28 10.82 -13.97
N SER A 79 10.84 11.51 -12.95
CA SER A 79 10.94 12.97 -12.86
C SER A 79 12.03 13.42 -11.92
N ILE A 80 12.67 14.50 -12.31
CA ILE A 80 13.78 15.12 -11.59
C ILE A 80 13.27 16.37 -10.85
N GLY A 81 13.51 16.46 -9.52
CA GLY A 81 13.23 17.65 -8.72
C GLY A 81 12.78 17.37 -7.28
N ALA A 82 12.95 18.32 -6.38
CA ALA A 82 12.65 18.18 -4.94
C ALA A 82 11.14 17.94 -4.65
N ILE A 83 10.25 18.57 -5.42
CA ILE A 83 8.79 18.38 -5.31
C ILE A 83 8.45 16.91 -5.61
N ARG A 84 9.13 16.33 -6.56
CA ARG A 84 8.89 14.94 -6.99
C ARG A 84 9.29 13.90 -5.95
N PHE A 85 10.30 14.18 -5.12
CA PHE A 85 10.69 13.25 -4.05
C PHE A 85 9.55 13.06 -3.03
N GLN A 86 8.84 14.14 -2.70
CA GLN A 86 7.70 14.07 -1.79
C GLN A 86 6.52 13.30 -2.42
N GLU A 87 6.22 13.55 -3.69
CA GLU A 87 5.19 12.81 -4.43
C GLU A 87 5.51 11.32 -4.50
N ILE A 88 6.75 10.95 -4.85
CA ILE A 88 7.19 9.54 -4.87
C ILE A 88 7.05 8.90 -3.49
N ARG A 89 7.36 9.63 -2.42
CA ARG A 89 7.19 9.14 -1.05
C ARG A 89 5.72 8.87 -0.71
N ASN A 90 4.82 9.76 -1.13
CA ASN A 90 3.38 9.61 -0.90
C ASN A 90 2.85 8.38 -1.62
N ILE A 91 3.14 8.27 -2.93
CA ILE A 91 2.77 7.12 -3.74
C ILE A 91 3.36 5.83 -3.16
N LEU A 92 4.62 5.85 -2.75
CA LEU A 92 5.27 4.69 -2.14
C LEU A 92 4.56 4.26 -0.83
N GLN A 93 4.15 5.23 0.00
CA GLN A 93 3.40 4.96 1.22
C GLN A 93 2.04 4.35 0.92
N GLU A 94 1.31 4.91 -0.03
CA GLU A 94 0.03 4.42 -0.51
C GLU A 94 0.15 2.99 -1.03
N GLU A 95 1.01 2.73 -2.02
CA GLU A 95 1.16 1.42 -2.66
C GLU A 95 1.63 0.34 -1.67
N ILE A 96 2.55 0.68 -0.75
CA ILE A 96 2.97 -0.28 0.29
C ILE A 96 1.78 -0.61 1.20
N THR A 97 0.97 0.37 1.57
CA THR A 97 -0.17 0.14 2.45
C THR A 97 -1.29 -0.61 1.74
N GLN A 98 -1.57 -0.31 0.48
CA GLN A 98 -2.52 -1.04 -0.35
C GLN A 98 -2.11 -2.51 -0.51
N GLY A 99 -0.83 -2.78 -0.70
CA GLY A 99 -0.30 -4.14 -0.81
C GLY A 99 -0.47 -5.00 0.45
N LEU A 100 -0.79 -4.40 1.57
CA LEU A 100 -1.21 -5.11 2.77
C LEU A 100 -2.69 -5.53 2.72
N GLY A 101 -3.47 -5.14 1.68
CA GLY A 101 -4.85 -5.57 1.45
C GLY A 101 -5.88 -4.43 1.44
N LEU A 102 -5.50 -3.18 1.61
CA LEU A 102 -6.38 -2.01 1.52
C LEU A 102 -6.39 -1.47 0.07
N LEU A 103 -6.94 -2.26 -0.85
CA LEU A 103 -6.75 -2.11 -2.30
C LEU A 103 -7.60 -1.03 -2.98
N ASN A 104 -8.53 -0.38 -2.28
CA ASN A 104 -9.48 0.54 -2.90
C ASN A 104 -9.23 1.99 -2.49
N ASP A 105 -9.15 2.86 -3.47
CA ASP A 105 -9.13 4.29 -3.28
C ASP A 105 -10.53 4.88 -3.07
N SER A 106 -10.59 6.11 -2.61
CA SER A 106 -11.83 6.78 -2.26
C SER A 106 -11.81 8.24 -2.69
N TYR A 107 -12.88 8.70 -3.33
CA TYR A 107 -13.12 10.12 -3.61
C TYR A 107 -13.65 10.91 -2.40
N LYS A 108 -13.90 10.25 -1.28
CA LYS A 108 -14.64 10.84 -0.15
C LYS A 108 -13.77 11.54 0.87
N TYR A 109 -12.50 11.15 1.00
CA TYR A 109 -11.63 11.59 2.11
C TYR A 109 -10.35 12.24 1.57
N PRO A 110 -10.35 13.54 1.25
CA PRO A 110 -9.21 14.21 0.62
C PRO A 110 -7.92 14.20 1.44
N GLU A 111 -8.01 14.02 2.76
CA GLU A 111 -6.87 13.93 3.67
C GLU A 111 -6.29 12.52 3.78
N SER A 112 -6.93 11.52 3.17
CA SER A 112 -6.48 10.13 3.19
C SER A 112 -5.33 9.90 2.22
N ILE A 113 -4.42 8.97 2.56
CA ILE A 113 -3.42 8.46 1.61
C ILE A 113 -4.06 7.63 0.48
N PHE A 114 -5.31 7.22 0.63
CA PHE A 114 -6.10 6.48 -0.36
C PHE A 114 -7.07 7.41 -1.13
N TYR A 115 -6.75 8.70 -1.24
CA TYR A 115 -7.58 9.62 -2.01
C TYR A 115 -7.28 9.51 -3.50
N GLU A 116 -8.29 9.12 -4.31
CA GLU A 116 -8.16 8.84 -5.75
C GLU A 116 -7.66 10.04 -6.57
N LEU A 117 -8.04 11.27 -6.21
CA LEU A 117 -7.52 12.46 -6.85
C LEU A 117 -6.24 12.87 -6.13
N GLN A 118 -5.14 12.80 -6.82
CA GLN A 118 -3.77 13.09 -6.41
C GLN A 118 -3.65 14.01 -5.17
N GLY A 119 -3.58 13.40 -3.99
CA GLY A 119 -3.35 14.10 -2.73
C GLY A 119 -1.86 14.29 -2.48
N SER A 120 -1.50 15.43 -1.88
CA SER A 120 -0.12 15.71 -1.44
C SER A 120 0.17 15.17 -0.04
N ASN A 121 -0.63 14.20 0.43
CA ASN A 121 -0.60 13.77 1.83
C ASN A 121 0.49 12.72 2.07
N ASP A 122 1.61 13.16 2.64
CA ASP A 122 2.69 12.28 3.11
C ASP A 122 2.47 11.75 4.54
N ILE A 123 1.37 12.17 5.16
CA ILE A 123 1.02 11.81 6.52
C ILE A 123 -0.31 11.05 6.49
N MET A 124 -0.28 9.82 7.00
CA MET A 124 -1.50 9.05 7.22
C MET A 124 -2.47 9.84 8.11
N SER A 125 -3.67 10.08 7.61
CA SER A 125 -4.74 10.71 8.38
C SER A 125 -5.13 9.87 9.60
N PRO A 126 -5.84 10.42 10.59
CA PRO A 126 -6.39 9.64 11.70
C PRO A 126 -7.29 8.49 11.21
N LEU A 127 -8.01 8.69 10.10
CA LEU A 127 -8.84 7.67 9.48
C LEU A 127 -8.00 6.52 8.91
N ASP A 128 -6.94 6.82 8.15
CA ASP A 128 -6.04 5.81 7.58
C ASP A 128 -5.42 4.95 8.67
N ARG A 129 -4.90 5.59 9.71
CA ARG A 129 -4.30 4.89 10.86
C ARG A 129 -5.30 3.97 11.54
N LYS A 130 -6.55 4.43 11.70
CA LYS A 130 -7.61 3.63 12.31
C LYS A 130 -7.98 2.43 11.42
N ILE A 131 -8.09 2.62 10.11
CA ILE A 131 -8.41 1.53 9.17
C ILE A 131 -7.31 0.47 9.20
N ILE A 132 -6.03 0.87 9.14
CA ILE A 132 -4.88 -0.03 9.21
C ILE A 132 -4.89 -0.79 10.54
N TYR A 133 -5.07 -0.09 11.67
CA TYR A 133 -5.16 -0.70 12.99
C TYR A 133 -6.28 -1.74 13.07
N MET A 134 -7.48 -1.40 12.58
CA MET A 134 -8.64 -2.30 12.59
C MET A 134 -8.41 -3.53 11.71
N MET A 135 -7.85 -3.35 10.52
CA MET A 135 -7.59 -4.45 9.60
C MET A 135 -6.60 -5.47 10.15
N TYR A 136 -5.62 -5.00 10.92
CA TYR A 136 -4.57 -5.84 11.51
C TYR A 136 -4.72 -6.04 13.02
N ASP A 137 -5.94 -5.87 13.55
CA ASP A 137 -6.28 -6.32 14.90
C ASP A 137 -6.19 -7.85 15.01
N ASN A 138 -5.75 -8.34 16.16
CA ASN A 138 -5.55 -9.79 16.38
C ASN A 138 -6.84 -10.62 16.25
N ASN A 139 -8.00 -10.00 16.38
CA ASN A 139 -9.30 -10.65 16.27
C ASN A 139 -9.86 -10.63 14.85
N VAL A 140 -9.31 -9.84 13.94
CA VAL A 140 -9.71 -9.78 12.52
C VAL A 140 -8.94 -10.82 11.73
N LYS A 141 -9.64 -11.58 10.89
CA LYS A 141 -9.03 -12.62 10.06
C LYS A 141 -9.32 -12.36 8.58
N ALA A 142 -8.39 -12.78 7.72
CA ALA A 142 -8.62 -12.77 6.28
C ALA A 142 -9.90 -13.51 5.92
N GLY A 143 -10.68 -12.97 4.97
CA GLY A 143 -11.97 -13.53 4.56
C GLY A 143 -13.15 -13.12 5.45
N PHE A 144 -12.95 -12.33 6.50
CA PHE A 144 -14.08 -11.79 7.28
C PHE A 144 -14.96 -10.88 6.43
N THR A 145 -16.27 -11.05 6.58
CA THR A 145 -17.28 -10.14 6.03
C THR A 145 -17.32 -8.82 6.82
N GLU A 146 -17.95 -7.80 6.23
CA GLU A 146 -18.17 -6.52 6.92
C GLU A 146 -18.90 -6.71 8.27
N SER A 147 -19.93 -7.57 8.31
CA SER A 147 -20.70 -7.82 9.54
C SER A 147 -19.85 -8.48 10.63
N GLN A 148 -18.98 -9.41 10.28
CA GLN A 148 -18.06 -10.04 11.22
C GLN A 148 -17.03 -9.05 11.77
N THR A 149 -16.47 -8.20 10.88
CA THR A 149 -15.53 -7.16 11.30
C THR A 149 -16.21 -6.11 12.19
N ARG A 150 -17.43 -5.66 11.83
CA ARG A 150 -18.19 -4.71 12.65
C ARG A 150 -18.45 -5.25 14.05
N ALA A 151 -18.78 -6.53 14.20
CA ALA A 151 -19.06 -7.15 15.50
C ALA A 151 -17.88 -7.06 16.48
N ILE A 152 -16.63 -7.04 15.97
CA ILE A 152 -15.41 -6.90 16.80
C ILE A 152 -15.31 -5.49 17.41
N PHE A 153 -15.72 -4.45 16.68
CA PHE A 153 -15.53 -3.05 17.06
C PHE A 153 -16.81 -2.33 17.52
N SER A 154 -17.91 -3.08 17.74
CA SER A 154 -19.21 -2.52 18.16
C SER A 154 -19.40 -2.49 19.67
N ASN A 155 -18.40 -2.88 20.46
CA ASN A 155 -18.44 -2.89 21.94
C ASN A 155 -17.69 -1.70 22.51
#